data_1250ee1d139efe921cb05838eece0c19
#
_entry.id   1250ee1d139efe921cb05838eece0c19
#
_cell.length_a   1.000
_cell.length_b   1.000
_cell.length_c   1.000
_cell.angle_alpha   90.00
_cell.angle_beta   90.00
_cell.angle_gamma   90.00
#
_symmetry.space_group_name_H-M   'P 1'
#
loop_
_entity.id
_entity.type
_entity.pdbx_description
1 polymer ?
#
loop_
_entity_poly.entity_id
_entity_poly.type
_entity_poly.pdbx_seq_one_letter_code
_entity_poly.pdbx_strand_id
1 'polypeptide(L)'
;MTITERLNQFYQSGAEEMRLTSKQGQVEFIITTEYIDKYLKLGDCILEVGCGTGRYSLHYARQGYEVDAVELVQENLDIMAQNTLPTDKVRAIQGNALDLSAYENETFDITLVLGPMYHLFEEADKLQCMKEAYRVTKKGGVVYFAYTQFDPSMIQAAFGKNMYDYLVENTMLDDTTYLPINKPEAVFCLYRKDDIDELNRHFAATRLHYVGTDMFAHYNREMLHDMDEAMFERYVGYTRTICENDNLVGVSNHVLDILKKSV
;
A
#
# COMPACT_ATOMS: atom_id res chain seq x y z
N MET A 1 -22.47 -7.32 7.85
CA MET A 1 -21.55 -7.46 6.69
C MET A 1 -20.15 -7.62 7.24
N THR A 2 -19.47 -8.68 6.88
CA THR A 2 -18.07 -8.92 7.25
C THR A 2 -17.14 -7.94 6.52
N ILE A 3 -15.90 -7.78 6.98
CA ILE A 3 -14.91 -6.94 6.26
C ILE A 3 -14.67 -7.46 4.84
N THR A 4 -14.58 -8.77 4.66
CA THR A 4 -14.43 -9.42 3.34
C THR A 4 -15.58 -9.08 2.39
N GLU A 5 -16.83 -9.13 2.86
CA GLU A 5 -18.00 -8.75 2.05
C GLU A 5 -17.97 -7.28 1.65
N ARG A 6 -17.49 -6.36 2.54
CA ARG A 6 -17.33 -4.93 2.23
C ARG A 6 -16.24 -4.71 1.21
N LEU A 7 -15.09 -5.39 1.35
CA LEU A 7 -13.99 -5.30 0.41
C LEU A 7 -14.41 -5.83 -0.97
N ASN A 8 -15.08 -6.97 -1.04
CA ASN A 8 -15.63 -7.48 -2.29
C ASN A 8 -16.51 -6.42 -2.97
N GLN A 9 -17.47 -5.84 -2.22
CA GLN A 9 -18.35 -4.82 -2.77
C GLN A 9 -17.59 -3.56 -3.24
N PHE A 10 -16.57 -3.14 -2.51
CA PHE A 10 -15.76 -1.96 -2.85
C PHE A 10 -14.92 -2.20 -4.12
N TYR A 11 -14.28 -3.36 -4.23
CA TYR A 11 -13.38 -3.69 -5.34
C TYR A 11 -14.10 -4.22 -6.59
N GLN A 12 -15.35 -4.65 -6.51
CA GLN A 12 -16.17 -5.10 -7.67
C GLN A 12 -16.31 -4.04 -8.78
N SER A 13 -16.06 -2.77 -8.49
CA SER A 13 -16.17 -1.69 -9.49
C SER A 13 -15.03 -1.63 -10.51
N GLY A 14 -13.95 -2.41 -10.35
CA GLY A 14 -12.72 -2.30 -11.17
C GLY A 14 -11.97 -0.97 -11.01
N ALA A 15 -12.37 -0.15 -10.04
CA ALA A 15 -11.83 1.19 -9.84
C ALA A 15 -10.32 1.17 -9.51
N GLU A 16 -9.85 0.10 -8.86
CA GLU A 16 -8.45 -0.04 -8.47
C GLU A 16 -7.52 -0.22 -9.67
N GLU A 17 -7.91 -1.01 -10.66
CA GLU A 17 -7.12 -1.18 -11.89
C GLU A 17 -6.96 0.15 -12.63
N MET A 18 -8.05 0.93 -12.74
CA MET A 18 -8.01 2.26 -13.37
C MET A 18 -7.23 3.28 -12.53
N ARG A 19 -7.26 3.18 -11.21
CA ARG A 19 -6.54 4.08 -10.31
C ARG A 19 -5.04 4.08 -10.59
N LEU A 20 -4.42 2.91 -10.63
CA LEU A 20 -2.97 2.79 -10.82
C LEU A 20 -2.51 3.07 -12.27
N THR A 21 -3.42 3.05 -13.26
CA THR A 21 -3.09 3.41 -14.65
C THR A 21 -3.19 4.91 -14.93
N SER A 22 -3.91 5.67 -14.09
CA SER A 22 -3.94 7.14 -14.17
C SER A 22 -2.55 7.75 -13.93
N LYS A 23 -2.27 8.95 -14.44
CA LYS A 23 -0.99 9.63 -14.18
C LYS A 23 -0.70 9.80 -12.71
N GLN A 24 -1.72 10.07 -11.88
CA GLN A 24 -1.57 10.09 -10.42
C GLN A 24 -1.10 8.73 -9.88
N GLY A 25 -1.77 7.64 -10.27
CA GLY A 25 -1.37 6.29 -9.83
C GLY A 25 -0.03 5.85 -10.40
N GLN A 26 0.39 6.39 -11.56
CA GLN A 26 1.73 6.16 -12.10
C GLN A 26 2.80 6.81 -11.23
N VAL A 27 2.58 8.00 -10.63
CA VAL A 27 3.52 8.61 -9.68
C VAL A 27 3.74 7.68 -8.48
N GLU A 28 2.66 7.20 -7.87
CA GLU A 28 2.72 6.24 -6.74
C GLU A 28 3.49 4.97 -7.14
N PHE A 29 3.16 4.40 -8.30
CA PHE A 29 3.78 3.19 -8.80
C PHE A 29 5.29 3.37 -9.04
N ILE A 30 5.69 4.45 -9.71
CA ILE A 30 7.10 4.75 -10.02
C ILE A 30 7.90 4.92 -8.73
N ILE A 31 7.43 5.76 -7.81
CA ILE A 31 8.13 5.99 -6.55
C ILE A 31 8.24 4.70 -5.73
N THR A 32 7.15 3.92 -5.62
CA THR A 32 7.15 2.65 -4.88
C THR A 32 8.15 1.66 -5.48
N THR A 33 8.12 1.44 -6.79
CA THR A 33 9.04 0.49 -7.44
C THR A 33 10.49 0.93 -7.33
N GLU A 34 10.81 2.22 -7.48
CA GLU A 34 12.16 2.74 -7.29
C GLU A 34 12.72 2.46 -5.88
N TYR A 35 11.85 2.50 -4.85
CA TYR A 35 12.28 2.17 -3.49
C TYR A 35 12.38 0.66 -3.24
N ILE A 36 11.60 -0.16 -3.93
CA ILE A 36 11.76 -1.62 -3.89
C ILE A 36 13.08 -2.01 -4.58
N ASP A 37 13.35 -1.45 -5.75
CA ASP A 37 14.54 -1.73 -6.57
C ASP A 37 15.87 -1.37 -5.85
N LYS A 38 15.86 -0.41 -4.91
CA LYS A 38 17.06 -0.10 -4.09
C LYS A 38 17.58 -1.30 -3.30
N TYR A 39 16.71 -2.23 -2.91
CA TYR A 39 17.06 -3.37 -2.05
C TYR A 39 16.94 -4.72 -2.75
N LEU A 40 16.35 -4.73 -3.93
CA LEU A 40 16.13 -5.94 -4.72
C LEU A 40 17.43 -6.38 -5.42
N LYS A 41 17.75 -7.66 -5.31
CA LYS A 41 18.95 -8.26 -5.93
C LYS A 41 18.54 -9.36 -6.87
N LEU A 42 19.39 -9.63 -7.87
CA LEU A 42 19.15 -10.72 -8.81
C LEU A 42 19.02 -12.06 -8.06
N GLY A 43 17.91 -12.74 -8.28
CA GLY A 43 17.61 -14.03 -7.66
C GLY A 43 16.85 -13.93 -6.33
N ASP A 44 16.52 -12.72 -5.87
CA ASP A 44 15.65 -12.53 -4.70
C ASP A 44 14.24 -13.08 -4.99
N CYS A 45 13.61 -13.63 -3.94
CA CYS A 45 12.21 -14.05 -3.93
C CYS A 45 11.37 -12.98 -3.29
N ILE A 46 10.25 -12.62 -3.92
CA ILE A 46 9.34 -11.57 -3.49
C ILE A 46 8.02 -12.19 -3.04
N LEU A 47 7.47 -11.75 -1.91
CA LEU A 47 6.08 -11.98 -1.53
C LEU A 47 5.33 -10.65 -1.59
N GLU A 48 4.19 -10.62 -2.29
CA GLU A 48 3.23 -9.53 -2.19
C GLU A 48 1.97 -10.01 -1.47
N VAL A 49 1.62 -9.34 -0.37
CA VAL A 49 0.45 -9.60 0.46
C VAL A 49 -0.59 -8.51 0.21
N GLY A 50 -1.79 -8.92 -0.22
CA GLY A 50 -2.82 -8.01 -0.72
C GLY A 50 -2.47 -7.49 -2.10
N CYS A 51 -2.17 -8.41 -3.03
CA CYS A 51 -1.66 -8.03 -4.36
C CYS A 51 -2.71 -7.37 -5.27
N GLY A 52 -3.99 -7.37 -4.90
CA GLY A 52 -5.06 -6.87 -5.75
C GLY A 52 -5.05 -7.57 -7.11
N THR A 53 -5.12 -6.79 -8.19
CA THR A 53 -5.05 -7.32 -9.56
C THR A 53 -3.62 -7.63 -10.05
N GLY A 54 -2.63 -7.60 -9.15
CA GLY A 54 -1.26 -8.06 -9.37
C GLY A 54 -0.32 -7.07 -10.05
N ARG A 55 -0.55 -5.77 -9.93
CA ARG A 55 0.25 -4.77 -10.63
C ARG A 55 1.74 -4.83 -10.28
N TYR A 56 2.10 -4.90 -9.01
CA TYR A 56 3.50 -5.02 -8.59
C TYR A 56 4.01 -6.44 -8.79
N SER A 57 3.23 -7.46 -8.45
CA SER A 57 3.60 -8.86 -8.65
C SER A 57 3.95 -9.17 -10.11
N LEU A 58 3.10 -8.77 -11.06
CA LEU A 58 3.35 -8.99 -12.49
C LEU A 58 4.51 -8.13 -13.02
N HIS A 59 4.70 -6.93 -12.46
CA HIS A 59 5.84 -6.07 -12.82
C HIS A 59 7.16 -6.78 -12.53
N TYR A 60 7.33 -7.35 -11.34
CA TYR A 60 8.56 -8.03 -10.95
C TYR A 60 8.69 -9.43 -11.59
N ALA A 61 7.59 -10.16 -11.74
CA ALA A 61 7.58 -11.45 -12.44
C ALA A 61 8.08 -11.33 -13.90
N ARG A 62 7.66 -10.24 -14.60
CA ARG A 62 8.13 -9.92 -15.97
C ARG A 62 9.60 -9.53 -16.04
N GLN A 63 10.17 -9.05 -14.95
CA GLN A 63 11.61 -8.81 -14.84
C GLN A 63 12.41 -10.08 -14.49
N GLY A 64 11.73 -11.24 -14.29
CA GLY A 64 12.32 -12.54 -14.06
C GLY A 64 12.50 -12.91 -12.60
N TYR A 65 11.99 -12.12 -11.65
CA TYR A 65 11.95 -12.50 -10.23
C TYR A 65 10.90 -13.58 -9.98
N GLU A 66 11.14 -14.40 -8.95
CA GLU A 66 10.14 -15.33 -8.43
C GLU A 66 9.23 -14.56 -7.45
N VAL A 67 7.93 -14.51 -7.77
CA VAL A 67 6.95 -13.76 -7.01
C VAL A 67 5.85 -14.68 -6.51
N ASP A 68 5.63 -14.68 -5.21
CA ASP A 68 4.41 -15.19 -4.59
C ASP A 68 3.46 -14.03 -4.29
N ALA A 69 2.18 -14.22 -4.60
CA ALA A 69 1.14 -13.21 -4.42
C ALA A 69 -0.01 -13.78 -3.60
N VAL A 70 -0.43 -13.07 -2.56
CA VAL A 70 -1.56 -13.43 -1.70
C VAL A 70 -2.63 -12.36 -1.81
N GLU A 71 -3.87 -12.75 -2.08
CA GLU A 71 -5.00 -11.84 -2.19
C GLU A 71 -6.24 -12.44 -1.50
N LEU A 72 -6.98 -11.58 -0.78
CA LEU A 72 -8.19 -12.00 -0.07
C LEU A 72 -9.38 -12.16 -1.02
N VAL A 73 -9.49 -11.30 -2.01
CA VAL A 73 -10.62 -11.18 -2.94
C VAL A 73 -10.38 -12.03 -4.18
N GLN A 74 -11.17 -13.09 -4.37
CA GLN A 74 -11.00 -14.00 -5.52
C GLN A 74 -11.11 -13.28 -6.87
N GLU A 75 -12.01 -12.33 -7.01
CA GLU A 75 -12.19 -11.57 -8.26
C GLU A 75 -10.91 -10.83 -8.70
N ASN A 76 -10.13 -10.32 -7.75
CA ASN A 76 -8.83 -9.70 -8.04
C ASN A 76 -7.84 -10.73 -8.59
N LEU A 77 -7.82 -11.94 -8.01
CA LEU A 77 -6.99 -13.04 -8.52
C LEU A 77 -7.40 -13.48 -9.93
N ASP A 78 -8.70 -13.49 -10.21
CA ASP A 78 -9.21 -13.84 -11.54
C ASP A 78 -8.78 -12.81 -12.59
N ILE A 79 -8.78 -11.52 -12.24
CA ILE A 79 -8.25 -10.44 -13.09
C ILE A 79 -6.72 -10.58 -13.26
N MET A 80 -6.00 -10.83 -12.17
CA MET A 80 -4.55 -11.06 -12.21
C MET A 80 -4.21 -12.23 -13.13
N ALA A 81 -4.95 -13.34 -13.04
CA ALA A 81 -4.75 -14.52 -13.88
C ALA A 81 -4.93 -14.23 -15.37
N GLN A 82 -5.91 -13.37 -15.73
CA GLN A 82 -6.13 -12.94 -17.12
C GLN A 82 -4.95 -12.09 -17.66
N ASN A 83 -4.28 -11.35 -16.78
CA ASN A 83 -3.15 -10.48 -17.13
C ASN A 83 -1.78 -11.19 -17.03
N THR A 84 -1.74 -12.42 -16.50
CA THR A 84 -0.51 -13.21 -16.33
C THR A 84 -0.11 -13.86 -17.64
N LEU A 85 1.15 -13.68 -18.04
CA LEU A 85 1.72 -14.32 -19.21
C LEU A 85 2.34 -15.68 -18.84
N PRO A 86 2.42 -16.64 -19.78
CA PRO A 86 3.06 -17.94 -19.51
C PRO A 86 4.53 -17.85 -19.08
N THR A 87 5.18 -16.73 -19.35
CA THR A 87 6.58 -16.45 -18.98
C THR A 87 6.72 -15.80 -17.61
N ASP A 88 5.65 -15.31 -17.03
CA ASP A 88 5.67 -14.60 -15.74
C ASP A 88 5.91 -15.63 -14.61
N LYS A 89 6.95 -15.42 -13.84
CA LYS A 89 7.30 -16.26 -12.69
C LYS A 89 6.49 -15.86 -11.46
N VAL A 90 5.20 -16.03 -11.51
CA VAL A 90 4.29 -15.66 -10.42
C VAL A 90 3.42 -16.83 -9.99
N ARG A 91 3.25 -17.00 -8.68
CA ARG A 91 2.29 -17.90 -8.06
C ARG A 91 1.33 -17.10 -7.21
N ALA A 92 0.06 -17.07 -7.56
CA ALA A 92 -0.98 -16.35 -6.83
C ALA A 92 -1.89 -17.33 -6.07
N ILE A 93 -2.19 -17.02 -4.80
CA ILE A 93 -3.10 -17.82 -3.95
C ILE A 93 -4.10 -16.92 -3.26
N GLN A 94 -5.32 -17.43 -3.05
CA GLN A 94 -6.26 -16.78 -2.17
C GLN A 94 -5.83 -16.99 -0.71
N GLY A 95 -5.74 -15.91 0.05
CA GLY A 95 -5.30 -15.95 1.44
C GLY A 95 -5.57 -14.66 2.20
N ASN A 96 -5.24 -14.69 3.49
CA ASN A 96 -5.43 -13.56 4.40
C ASN A 96 -4.07 -13.11 4.93
N ALA A 97 -3.83 -11.80 4.96
CA ALA A 97 -2.62 -11.20 5.52
C ALA A 97 -2.37 -11.55 7.00
N LEU A 98 -3.43 -11.97 7.72
CA LEU A 98 -3.34 -12.39 9.12
C LEU A 98 -2.84 -13.83 9.28
N ASP A 99 -2.80 -14.62 8.22
CA ASP A 99 -2.39 -16.01 8.20
C ASP A 99 -1.62 -16.33 6.92
N LEU A 100 -0.31 -16.30 6.99
CA LEU A 100 0.61 -16.70 5.93
C LEU A 100 1.22 -18.10 6.19
N SER A 101 0.52 -18.97 6.91
CA SER A 101 1.00 -20.33 7.29
C SER A 101 1.28 -21.24 6.10
N ALA A 102 0.79 -20.89 4.90
CA ALA A 102 1.17 -21.55 3.65
C ALA A 102 2.68 -21.40 3.30
N TYR A 103 3.38 -20.48 3.97
CA TYR A 103 4.79 -20.20 3.78
C TYR A 103 5.60 -20.49 5.04
N GLU A 104 6.77 -21.07 4.85
CA GLU A 104 7.73 -21.29 5.93
C GLU A 104 8.34 -19.98 6.43
N ASN A 105 8.95 -20.02 7.61
CA ASN A 105 9.69 -18.89 8.15
C ASN A 105 10.89 -18.55 7.22
N GLU A 106 11.20 -17.25 7.11
CA GLU A 106 12.42 -16.80 6.43
C GLU A 106 12.54 -17.28 4.98
N THR A 107 11.43 -17.24 4.24
CA THR A 107 11.35 -17.67 2.83
C THR A 107 11.72 -16.56 1.85
N PHE A 108 11.27 -15.33 2.10
CA PHE A 108 11.36 -14.23 1.13
C PHE A 108 12.44 -13.20 1.49
N ASP A 109 13.12 -12.70 0.45
CA ASP A 109 14.09 -11.60 0.59
C ASP A 109 13.39 -10.25 0.75
N ILE A 110 12.29 -10.06 0.00
CA ILE A 110 11.43 -8.89 -0.01
C ILE A 110 9.98 -9.31 0.28
N THR A 111 9.35 -8.64 1.24
CA THR A 111 7.91 -8.80 1.50
C THR A 111 7.20 -7.46 1.36
N LEU A 112 6.22 -7.41 0.45
CA LEU A 112 5.41 -6.24 0.14
C LEU A 112 4.03 -6.40 0.81
N VAL A 113 3.64 -5.45 1.64
CA VAL A 113 2.31 -5.38 2.29
C VAL A 113 1.69 -4.05 1.86
N LEU A 114 1.26 -3.98 0.59
CA LEU A 114 0.89 -2.71 -0.05
C LEU A 114 -0.62 -2.40 -0.03
N GLY A 115 -1.43 -3.26 0.59
CA GLY A 115 -2.89 -3.10 0.69
C GLY A 115 -3.48 -3.41 2.06
N PRO A 116 -3.07 -4.48 2.75
CA PRO A 116 -3.76 -4.97 3.94
C PRO A 116 -3.91 -3.95 5.07
N MET A 117 -2.87 -3.13 5.34
CA MET A 117 -2.91 -2.15 6.43
C MET A 117 -4.01 -1.10 6.27
N TYR A 118 -4.51 -0.88 5.06
CA TYR A 118 -5.63 0.03 4.79
C TYR A 118 -6.96 -0.46 5.37
N HIS A 119 -7.09 -1.78 5.61
CA HIS A 119 -8.35 -2.45 5.91
C HIS A 119 -8.36 -3.17 7.26
N LEU A 120 -7.27 -3.08 8.01
CA LEU A 120 -7.17 -3.63 9.36
C LEU A 120 -7.48 -2.53 10.37
N PHE A 121 -8.57 -2.70 11.12
CA PHE A 121 -9.05 -1.69 12.07
C PHE A 121 -8.60 -1.98 13.50
N GLU A 122 -8.60 -3.26 13.89
CA GLU A 122 -8.16 -3.67 15.21
C GLU A 122 -6.63 -3.71 15.29
N GLU A 123 -6.08 -3.20 16.38
CA GLU A 123 -4.63 -3.20 16.62
C GLU A 123 -4.05 -4.62 16.61
N ALA A 124 -4.77 -5.58 17.19
CA ALA A 124 -4.36 -6.99 17.20
C ALA A 124 -4.19 -7.54 15.78
N ASP A 125 -5.07 -7.18 14.85
CA ASP A 125 -5.00 -7.62 13.45
C ASP A 125 -3.82 -6.94 12.72
N LYS A 126 -3.59 -5.65 12.97
CA LYS A 126 -2.43 -4.92 12.41
C LYS A 126 -1.12 -5.59 12.86
N LEU A 127 -0.98 -5.85 14.16
CA LEU A 127 0.19 -6.50 14.72
C LEU A 127 0.34 -7.94 14.21
N GLN A 128 -0.76 -8.68 14.03
CA GLN A 128 -0.72 -10.02 13.47
C GLN A 128 -0.26 -10.02 12.01
N CYS A 129 -0.78 -9.12 11.18
CA CYS A 129 -0.33 -8.94 9.79
C CYS A 129 1.18 -8.65 9.73
N MET A 130 1.65 -7.69 10.54
CA MET A 130 3.06 -7.36 10.60
C MET A 130 3.91 -8.54 11.09
N LYS A 131 3.44 -9.29 12.11
CA LYS A 131 4.12 -10.48 12.62
C LYS A 131 4.29 -11.55 11.54
N GLU A 132 3.24 -11.82 10.76
CA GLU A 132 3.30 -12.78 9.65
C GLU A 132 4.26 -12.30 8.56
N ALA A 133 4.20 -11.02 8.16
CA ALA A 133 5.12 -10.43 7.20
C ALA A 133 6.58 -10.58 7.64
N TYR A 134 6.88 -10.25 8.91
CA TYR A 134 8.23 -10.44 9.45
C TYR A 134 8.62 -11.91 9.56
N ARG A 135 7.69 -12.81 9.92
CA ARG A 135 7.98 -14.24 10.04
C ARG A 135 8.46 -14.84 8.73
N VAL A 136 7.76 -14.55 7.63
CA VAL A 136 8.08 -15.10 6.31
C VAL A 136 9.28 -14.41 5.63
N THR A 137 9.64 -13.21 6.07
CA THR A 137 10.81 -12.49 5.55
C THR A 137 12.09 -13.04 6.18
N LYS A 138 13.13 -13.24 5.39
CA LYS A 138 14.47 -13.66 5.84
C LYS A 138 15.08 -12.65 6.80
N LYS A 139 16.00 -13.10 7.65
CA LYS A 139 16.82 -12.19 8.44
C LYS A 139 17.63 -11.27 7.53
N GLY A 140 17.61 -9.98 7.83
CA GLY A 140 18.23 -8.95 6.98
C GLY A 140 17.47 -8.64 5.69
N GLY A 141 16.34 -9.33 5.43
CA GLY A 141 15.41 -8.99 4.35
C GLY A 141 14.62 -7.72 4.66
N VAL A 142 13.90 -7.22 3.66
CA VAL A 142 13.21 -5.93 3.74
C VAL A 142 11.69 -6.12 3.60
N VAL A 143 10.95 -5.47 4.49
CA VAL A 143 9.49 -5.45 4.50
C VAL A 143 9.01 -4.03 4.18
N TYR A 144 8.00 -3.94 3.34
CA TYR A 144 7.38 -2.70 2.90
C TYR A 144 5.94 -2.68 3.37
N PHE A 145 5.56 -1.70 4.19
CA PHE A 145 4.18 -1.50 4.59
C PHE A 145 3.66 -0.19 3.98
N ALA A 146 2.55 -0.27 3.24
CA ALA A 146 1.88 0.91 2.75
C ALA A 146 0.72 1.30 3.68
N TYR A 147 0.56 2.61 3.89
CA TYR A 147 -0.50 3.20 4.72
C TYR A 147 -1.16 4.36 4.00
N THR A 148 -2.44 4.59 4.31
CA THR A 148 -3.17 5.79 3.88
C THR A 148 -3.16 6.82 4.98
N GLN A 149 -2.69 8.03 4.70
CA GLN A 149 -2.59 9.09 5.70
C GLN A 149 -3.92 9.83 5.89
N PHE A 150 -4.17 10.22 7.14
CA PHE A 150 -5.39 10.91 7.54
C PHE A 150 -5.48 12.33 6.99
N ASP A 151 -4.45 13.15 7.20
CA ASP A 151 -4.54 14.58 6.91
C ASP A 151 -4.81 14.88 5.42
N PRO A 152 -4.16 14.22 4.44
CA PRO A 152 -4.52 14.31 3.03
C PRO A 152 -5.96 13.84 2.73
N SER A 153 -6.36 12.72 3.35
CA SER A 153 -7.72 12.18 3.19
C SER A 153 -8.78 13.15 3.73
N MET A 154 -8.49 13.82 4.86
CA MET A 154 -9.34 14.85 5.44
C MET A 154 -9.54 16.03 4.47
N ILE A 155 -8.46 16.57 3.91
CA ILE A 155 -8.51 17.67 2.94
C ILE A 155 -9.35 17.30 1.72
N GLN A 156 -9.14 16.08 1.18
CA GLN A 156 -9.84 15.66 -0.03
C GLN A 156 -11.28 15.23 0.21
N ALA A 157 -11.54 14.39 1.21
CA ALA A 157 -12.87 13.85 1.43
C ALA A 157 -13.77 14.84 2.17
N ALA A 158 -13.34 15.31 3.35
CA ALA A 158 -14.17 16.17 4.16
C ALA A 158 -14.42 17.52 3.49
N PHE A 159 -13.37 18.19 3.04
CA PHE A 159 -13.50 19.55 2.47
C PHE A 159 -13.60 19.52 0.94
N GLY A 160 -12.75 18.80 0.24
CA GLY A 160 -12.73 18.78 -1.22
C GLY A 160 -13.98 18.18 -1.86
N LYS A 161 -14.55 17.13 -1.25
CA LYS A 161 -15.79 16.47 -1.69
C LYS A 161 -17.01 16.86 -0.86
N ASN A 162 -16.87 17.83 0.04
CA ASN A 162 -17.94 18.29 0.95
C ASN A 162 -18.58 17.15 1.77
N MET A 163 -17.77 16.23 2.26
CA MET A 163 -18.24 15.07 3.02
C MET A 163 -18.13 15.26 4.55
N TYR A 164 -17.78 16.46 5.03
CA TYR A 164 -17.53 16.70 6.46
C TYR A 164 -18.71 16.26 7.34
N ASP A 165 -19.91 16.78 7.07
CA ASP A 165 -21.11 16.47 7.86
C ASP A 165 -21.42 14.98 7.80
N TYR A 166 -21.30 14.35 6.63
CA TYR A 166 -21.47 12.90 6.46
C TYR A 166 -20.51 12.09 7.33
N LEU A 167 -19.22 12.49 7.40
CA LEU A 167 -18.22 11.79 8.20
C LEU A 167 -18.51 11.93 9.71
N VAL A 168 -18.96 13.10 10.16
CA VAL A 168 -19.35 13.34 11.56
C VAL A 168 -20.61 12.56 11.91
N GLU A 169 -21.67 12.68 11.12
CA GLU A 169 -22.97 12.01 11.34
C GLU A 169 -22.82 10.48 11.36
N ASN A 170 -21.89 9.93 10.55
CA ASN A 170 -21.59 8.50 10.53
C ASN A 170 -20.48 8.11 11.53
N THR A 171 -20.07 8.97 12.44
CA THR A 171 -19.04 8.71 13.46
C THR A 171 -17.72 8.20 12.87
N MET A 172 -17.29 8.73 11.73
CA MET A 172 -16.00 8.48 11.08
C MET A 172 -14.99 9.57 11.35
N LEU A 173 -15.49 10.72 11.87
CA LEU A 173 -14.71 11.89 12.26
C LEU A 173 -15.26 12.43 13.58
N ASP A 174 -14.37 12.74 14.51
CA ASP A 174 -14.72 13.43 15.75
C ASP A 174 -14.75 14.95 15.50
N ASP A 175 -15.93 15.56 15.66
CA ASP A 175 -16.16 16.99 15.38
C ASP A 175 -15.48 17.95 16.37
N THR A 176 -14.96 17.43 17.48
CA THR A 176 -14.25 18.21 18.50
C THR A 176 -12.75 18.18 18.34
N THR A 177 -12.21 16.98 18.10
CA THR A 177 -10.77 16.76 17.97
C THR A 177 -10.29 16.80 16.53
N TYR A 178 -11.21 16.70 15.57
CA TYR A 178 -10.93 16.56 14.13
C TYR A 178 -10.06 15.33 13.81
N LEU A 179 -10.14 14.29 14.64
CA LEU A 179 -9.40 13.04 14.43
C LEU A 179 -10.29 11.98 13.78
N PRO A 180 -9.69 11.04 13.01
CA PRO A 180 -10.44 9.95 12.41
C PRO A 180 -10.93 8.98 13.48
N ILE A 181 -12.14 8.46 13.30
CA ILE A 181 -12.65 7.31 14.03
C ILE A 181 -12.57 6.13 13.07
N ASN A 182 -11.45 5.43 13.12
CA ASN A 182 -11.21 4.27 12.27
C ASN A 182 -12.17 3.14 12.61
N LYS A 183 -13.01 2.74 11.65
CA LYS A 183 -13.97 1.66 11.80
C LYS A 183 -14.25 0.97 10.47
N PRO A 184 -14.68 -0.31 10.46
CA PRO A 184 -14.87 -1.08 9.23
C PRO A 184 -15.82 -0.44 8.21
N GLU A 185 -16.78 0.38 8.66
CA GLU A 185 -17.73 1.09 7.80
C GLU A 185 -17.05 2.14 6.90
N ALA A 186 -15.90 2.66 7.33
CA ALA A 186 -15.11 3.63 6.55
C ALA A 186 -14.34 2.99 5.38
N VAL A 187 -14.25 1.66 5.34
CA VAL A 187 -13.47 0.86 4.39
C VAL A 187 -11.95 1.05 4.57
N PHE A 188 -11.48 2.28 4.75
CA PHE A 188 -10.07 2.61 4.93
C PHE A 188 -9.75 3.00 6.37
N CYS A 189 -8.73 2.37 6.94
CA CYS A 189 -8.08 2.78 8.16
C CYS A 189 -7.06 3.88 7.83
N LEU A 190 -7.16 5.01 8.49
CA LEU A 190 -6.32 6.19 8.25
C LEU A 190 -5.32 6.36 9.37
N TYR A 191 -4.09 6.74 9.03
CA TYR A 191 -2.96 6.80 9.94
C TYR A 191 -2.31 8.17 9.95
N ARG A 192 -1.70 8.51 11.08
CA ARG A 192 -0.60 9.46 11.15
C ARG A 192 0.71 8.73 11.39
N LYS A 193 1.82 9.41 11.16
CA LYS A 193 3.14 8.81 11.37
C LYS A 193 3.34 8.23 12.77
N ASP A 194 2.81 8.90 13.79
CA ASP A 194 2.91 8.45 15.19
C ASP A 194 2.21 7.10 15.42
N ASP A 195 1.08 6.85 14.75
CA ASP A 195 0.36 5.56 14.81
C ASP A 195 1.23 4.44 14.20
N ILE A 196 1.89 4.74 13.08
CA ILE A 196 2.80 3.81 12.40
C ILE A 196 4.04 3.55 13.25
N ASP A 197 4.60 4.60 13.87
CA ASP A 197 5.74 4.50 14.76
C ASP A 197 5.43 3.63 15.99
N GLU A 198 4.22 3.73 16.54
CA GLU A 198 3.77 2.88 17.65
C GLU A 198 3.70 1.41 17.25
N LEU A 199 3.10 1.09 16.11
CA LEU A 199 3.06 -0.29 15.59
C LEU A 199 4.48 -0.86 15.42
N ASN A 200 5.41 -0.08 14.90
CA ASN A 200 6.79 -0.54 14.67
C ASN A 200 7.55 -0.86 15.94
N ARG A 201 7.22 -0.25 17.08
CA ARG A 201 7.88 -0.54 18.38
C ARG A 201 7.73 -1.97 18.84
N HIS A 202 6.73 -2.70 18.34
CA HIS A 202 6.51 -4.11 18.65
C HIS A 202 7.48 -5.07 17.94
N PHE A 203 8.29 -4.57 16.98
CA PHE A 203 9.13 -5.42 16.13
C PHE A 203 10.60 -5.02 16.17
N ALA A 204 11.48 -6.02 16.16
CA ALA A 204 12.92 -5.82 16.03
C ALA A 204 13.29 -5.57 14.57
N ALA A 205 13.08 -4.34 14.11
CA ALA A 205 13.37 -3.90 12.75
C ALA A 205 13.98 -2.50 12.75
N THR A 206 14.71 -2.17 11.70
CA THR A 206 15.28 -0.82 11.49
C THR A 206 14.58 -0.18 10.31
N ARG A 207 13.97 1.00 10.52
CA ARG A 207 13.42 1.79 9.42
C ARG A 207 14.54 2.26 8.51
N LEU A 208 14.44 1.91 7.24
CA LEU A 208 15.36 2.35 6.18
C LEU A 208 14.87 3.65 5.55
N HIS A 209 13.56 3.73 5.26
CA HIS A 209 12.91 4.88 4.66
C HIS A 209 11.48 5.04 5.14
N TYR A 210 10.98 6.28 5.12
CA TYR A 210 9.58 6.63 5.24
C TYR A 210 9.22 7.57 4.10
N VAL A 211 8.44 7.11 3.13
CA VAL A 211 8.33 7.71 1.80
C VAL A 211 6.90 8.09 1.49
N GLY A 212 6.66 9.33 1.11
CA GLY A 212 5.40 9.73 0.48
C GLY A 212 5.40 9.31 -0.99
N THR A 213 4.52 8.39 -1.37
CA THR A 213 4.56 7.80 -2.71
C THR A 213 3.81 8.59 -3.77
N ASP A 214 2.78 9.35 -3.39
CA ASP A 214 1.98 10.16 -4.31
C ASP A 214 2.07 11.67 -4.05
N MET A 215 2.61 12.08 -2.91
CA MET A 215 2.86 13.48 -2.55
C MET A 215 1.70 14.41 -2.97
N PHE A 216 1.98 15.46 -3.74
CA PHE A 216 0.99 16.40 -4.24
C PHE A 216 0.16 15.87 -5.42
N ALA A 217 0.48 14.70 -5.98
CA ALA A 217 -0.26 14.10 -7.10
C ALA A 217 -1.71 13.80 -6.70
N HIS A 218 -1.92 13.45 -5.44
CA HIS A 218 -3.24 13.15 -4.90
C HIS A 218 -4.23 14.34 -5.01
N TYR A 219 -3.75 15.57 -4.86
CA TYR A 219 -4.58 16.78 -4.88
C TYR A 219 -4.79 17.35 -6.29
N ASN A 220 -3.93 17.02 -7.23
CA ASN A 220 -3.83 17.72 -8.51
C ASN A 220 -4.06 16.78 -9.71
N ARG A 221 -5.09 15.93 -9.63
CA ARG A 221 -5.37 14.89 -10.64
C ARG A 221 -5.60 15.47 -12.04
N GLU A 222 -6.38 16.54 -12.14
CA GLU A 222 -6.68 17.20 -13.43
C GLU A 222 -5.41 17.80 -14.04
N MET A 223 -4.62 18.52 -13.23
CA MET A 223 -3.34 19.08 -13.68
C MET A 223 -2.39 17.98 -14.21
N LEU A 224 -2.32 16.84 -13.52
CA LEU A 224 -1.48 15.71 -13.97
C LEU A 224 -2.01 15.09 -15.26
N HIS A 225 -3.35 14.96 -15.38
CA HIS A 225 -3.97 14.42 -16.58
C HIS A 225 -3.60 15.24 -17.83
N ASP A 226 -3.58 16.56 -17.71
CA ASP A 226 -3.31 17.50 -18.79
C ASP A 226 -1.83 17.68 -19.12
N MET A 227 -0.90 17.17 -18.29
CA MET A 227 0.53 17.21 -18.58
C MET A 227 0.87 16.38 -19.82
N ASP A 228 1.74 16.89 -20.67
CA ASP A 228 2.45 16.06 -21.64
C ASP A 228 3.48 15.15 -20.95
N GLU A 229 4.04 14.21 -21.68
CA GLU A 229 4.98 13.23 -21.12
C GLU A 229 6.24 13.89 -20.54
N ALA A 230 6.78 14.89 -21.22
CA ALA A 230 7.99 15.58 -20.78
C ALA A 230 7.76 16.36 -19.46
N MET A 231 6.57 16.97 -19.31
CA MET A 231 6.21 17.66 -18.08
C MET A 231 5.93 16.66 -16.94
N PHE A 232 5.28 15.53 -17.26
CA PHE A 232 5.04 14.46 -16.30
C PHE A 232 6.36 13.87 -15.77
N GLU A 233 7.34 13.60 -16.63
CA GLU A 233 8.68 13.15 -16.21
C GLU A 233 9.36 14.16 -15.26
N ARG A 234 9.23 15.44 -15.52
CA ARG A 234 9.75 16.50 -14.63
C ARG A 234 9.04 16.52 -13.30
N TYR A 235 7.71 16.31 -13.31
CA TYR A 235 6.91 16.22 -12.08
C TYR A 235 7.35 15.02 -11.23
N VAL A 236 7.53 13.84 -11.83
CA VAL A 236 8.07 12.66 -11.14
C VAL A 236 9.48 12.94 -10.63
N GLY A 237 10.34 13.59 -11.44
CA GLY A 237 11.67 14.03 -11.03
C GLY A 237 11.65 14.92 -9.79
N TYR A 238 10.74 15.90 -9.74
CA TYR A 238 10.55 16.74 -8.54
C TYR A 238 10.04 15.91 -7.35
N THR A 239 9.08 15.01 -7.56
CA THR A 239 8.54 14.14 -6.50
C THR A 239 9.65 13.33 -5.83
N ARG A 240 10.59 12.77 -6.59
CA ARG A 240 11.78 12.07 -6.04
C ARG A 240 12.60 12.93 -5.06
N THR A 241 12.64 14.24 -5.25
CA THR A 241 13.42 15.13 -4.37
C THR A 241 12.72 15.44 -3.05
N ILE A 242 11.40 15.23 -2.97
CA ILE A 242 10.61 15.65 -1.81
C ILE A 242 9.94 14.47 -1.07
N CYS A 243 9.93 13.27 -1.65
CA CYS A 243 9.16 12.13 -1.12
C CYS A 243 9.63 11.62 0.26
N GLU A 244 10.88 11.89 0.66
CA GLU A 244 11.41 11.61 2.01
C GLU A 244 11.60 12.87 2.87
N ASN A 245 11.16 14.04 2.40
CA ASN A 245 11.33 15.26 3.17
C ASN A 245 10.40 15.24 4.38
N ASP A 246 10.97 15.23 5.60
CA ASP A 246 10.23 15.16 6.88
C ASP A 246 9.17 16.26 7.03
N ASN A 247 9.37 17.45 6.42
CA ASN A 247 8.41 18.53 6.46
C ASN A 247 7.27 18.38 5.44
N LEU A 248 7.40 17.47 4.46
CA LEU A 248 6.47 17.34 3.34
C LEU A 248 5.82 15.95 3.25
N VAL A 249 6.44 14.89 3.78
CA VAL A 249 5.89 13.53 3.67
C VAL A 249 4.46 13.41 4.17
N GLY A 250 4.05 14.24 5.13
CA GLY A 250 2.70 14.32 5.67
C GLY A 250 1.63 14.80 4.68
N VAL A 251 2.00 15.37 3.52
CA VAL A 251 1.01 15.74 2.49
C VAL A 251 0.69 14.58 1.53
N SER A 252 1.47 13.51 1.54
CA SER A 252 1.21 12.34 0.71
C SER A 252 0.02 11.55 1.23
N ASN A 253 -0.91 11.17 0.34
CA ASN A 253 -2.03 10.33 0.77
C ASN A 253 -1.58 8.90 1.06
N HIS A 254 -0.68 8.36 0.24
CA HIS A 254 -0.06 7.05 0.48
C HIS A 254 1.38 7.24 0.92
N VAL A 255 1.75 6.49 1.96
CA VAL A 255 3.13 6.42 2.45
C VAL A 255 3.59 4.97 2.47
N LEU A 256 4.88 4.80 2.26
CA LEU A 256 5.57 3.53 2.31
C LEU A 256 6.58 3.56 3.47
N ASP A 257 6.38 2.68 4.44
CA ASP A 257 7.31 2.45 5.53
C ASP A 257 8.17 1.23 5.22
N ILE A 258 9.46 1.43 5.10
CA ILE A 258 10.43 0.42 4.61
C ILE A 258 11.33 0.03 5.75
N LEU A 259 11.25 -1.23 6.16
CA LEU A 259 11.90 -1.75 7.36
C LEU A 259 12.78 -2.96 7.03
N LYS A 260 13.98 -2.95 7.57
CA LYS A 260 14.87 -4.09 7.54
C LYS A 260 14.67 -4.96 8.77
N LYS A 261 14.32 -6.24 8.57
CA LYS A 261 14.25 -7.23 9.64
C LYS A 261 15.63 -7.42 10.28
N SER A 262 15.69 -7.36 11.60
CA SER A 262 16.95 -7.62 12.34
C SER A 262 17.46 -9.04 12.10
N VAL A 263 18.77 -9.21 12.20
CA VAL A 263 19.46 -10.51 11.99
C VAL A 263 19.25 -11.45 13.17
#